data_5f018b43e047d55e60af41ec4ae99cdc
#
_entry.id   5f018b43e047d55e60af41ec4ae99cdc
#
_cell.length_a   1.000
_cell.length_b   1.000
_cell.length_c   1.000
_cell.angle_alpha   90.00
_cell.angle_beta   90.00
_cell.angle_gamma   90.00
#
_symmetry.space_group_name_H-M   'P 1'
#
loop_
_entity.id
_entity.type
_entity.pdbx_description
1 polymer ?
#
loop_
_entity_poly.entity_id
_entity_poly.type
_entity_poly.pdbx_seq_one_letter_code
_entity_poly.pdbx_strand_id
1 'polypeptide(L)'
;MLDSAPTDARALGLLALATAVSDERRARRFLDLTGIGTDELRARAADPALLAALIRFLEAHEPDLVAVAQAMEVKPEMLVKARQELEEEE
;
A
#
# COMPACT_ATOMS: atom_id res chain seq x y z
N MET A 1 -24.17 8.48 -3.66
CA MET A 1 -23.67 8.10 -3.91
C MET A 1 -22.85 7.49 -3.68
N LEU A 2 -22.73 7.17 -3.61
CA LEU A 2 -22.08 6.76 -3.52
C LEU A 2 -21.24 5.93 -3.83
N ASP A 3 -21.02 6.11 -4.14
CA ASP A 3 -20.00 5.42 -4.61
C ASP A 3 -19.35 4.52 -3.67
N SER A 4 -19.38 3.27 -3.89
CA SER A 4 -18.94 2.31 -2.94
C SER A 4 -17.47 1.99 -3.04
N ALA A 5 -16.84 2.26 -4.15
CA ALA A 5 -15.43 1.94 -4.31
C ALA A 5 -14.57 3.05 -3.73
N PRO A 6 -13.58 2.71 -2.91
CA PRO A 6 -12.72 3.76 -2.38
C PRO A 6 -11.87 4.33 -3.50
N THR A 7 -11.99 5.64 -3.69
CA THR A 7 -11.15 6.34 -4.62
C THR A 7 -10.16 7.23 -3.87
N ASP A 8 -10.33 7.34 -2.57
CA ASP A 8 -9.46 8.11 -1.71
C ASP A 8 -8.09 7.42 -1.63
N ALA A 9 -7.03 8.16 -1.90
CA ALA A 9 -5.67 7.61 -1.92
C ALA A 9 -5.30 6.99 -0.58
N ARG A 10 -5.70 7.60 0.53
CA ARG A 10 -5.38 7.04 1.84
C ARG A 10 -6.11 5.72 2.07
N ALA A 11 -7.36 5.65 1.68
CA ALA A 11 -8.12 4.42 1.83
C ALA A 11 -7.53 3.31 0.97
N LEU A 12 -7.17 3.64 -0.28
CA LEU A 12 -6.53 2.67 -1.15
C LEU A 12 -5.18 2.23 -0.59
N GLY A 13 -4.40 3.19 -0.10
CA GLY A 13 -3.09 2.87 0.47
C GLY A 13 -3.20 1.99 1.70
N LEU A 14 -4.15 2.29 2.57
CA LEU A 14 -4.33 1.49 3.78
C LEU A 14 -4.78 0.07 3.44
N LEU A 15 -5.69 -0.05 2.48
CA LEU A 15 -6.13 -1.37 2.05
C LEU A 15 -4.99 -2.14 1.38
N ALA A 16 -4.15 -1.44 0.61
CA ALA A 16 -2.99 -2.07 0.00
C ALA A 16 -2.02 -2.56 1.07
N LEU A 17 -1.82 -1.77 2.12
CA LEU A 17 -0.96 -2.18 3.23
C LEU A 17 -1.51 -3.44 3.89
N ALA A 18 -2.79 -3.43 4.23
CA ALA A 18 -3.40 -4.58 4.89
C ALA A 18 -3.30 -5.82 4.01
N THR A 19 -3.53 -5.66 2.71
CA THR A 19 -3.48 -6.78 1.78
C THR A 19 -2.04 -7.29 1.64
N ALA A 20 -1.08 -6.37 1.55
CA ALA A 20 0.32 -6.77 1.37
C ALA A 20 0.84 -7.53 2.59
N VAL A 21 0.53 -7.06 3.80
CA VAL A 21 1.06 -7.70 4.99
C VAL A 21 0.34 -8.99 5.35
N SER A 22 -0.74 -9.30 4.67
CA SER A 22 -1.40 -10.59 4.88
C SER A 22 -0.57 -11.74 4.33
N ASP A 23 0.39 -11.47 3.47
CA ASP A 23 1.35 -12.45 3.00
C ASP A 23 2.63 -12.29 3.82
N GLU A 24 3.00 -13.31 4.58
CA GLU A 24 4.13 -13.22 5.51
C GLU A 24 5.44 -12.88 4.83
N ARG A 25 5.70 -13.47 3.68
CA ARG A 25 6.95 -13.23 2.97
C ARG A 25 7.05 -11.78 2.52
N ARG A 26 5.94 -11.28 1.98
CA ARG A 26 5.90 -9.90 1.50
C ARG A 26 6.03 -8.94 2.66
N ALA A 27 5.34 -9.23 3.77
CA ALA A 27 5.43 -8.39 4.96
C ALA A 27 6.87 -8.31 5.46
N ARG A 28 7.53 -9.46 5.53
CA ARG A 28 8.91 -9.51 6.02
C ARG A 28 9.84 -8.72 5.12
N ARG A 29 9.68 -8.86 3.81
CA ARG A 29 10.53 -8.11 2.89
C ARG A 29 10.35 -6.62 3.04
N PHE A 30 9.11 -6.17 3.24
CA PHE A 30 8.83 -4.75 3.42
C PHE A 30 9.47 -4.24 4.72
N LEU A 31 9.31 -4.98 5.79
CA LEU A 31 9.90 -4.58 7.08
C LEU A 31 11.41 -4.57 7.02
N ASP A 32 12.00 -5.58 6.36
CA ASP A 32 13.45 -5.65 6.23
C ASP A 32 13.98 -4.48 5.40
N LEU A 33 13.29 -4.16 4.32
CA LEU A 33 13.73 -3.11 3.43
C LEU A 33 13.65 -1.72 4.10
N THR A 34 12.61 -1.49 4.86
CA THR A 34 12.40 -0.18 5.50
C THR A 34 13.07 -0.05 6.85
N GLY A 35 13.41 -1.16 7.50
CA GLY A 35 13.94 -1.14 8.84
C GLY A 35 12.89 -0.84 9.90
N ILE A 36 11.62 -0.82 9.53
CA ILE A 36 10.53 -0.52 10.47
C ILE A 36 10.14 -1.78 11.22
N GLY A 37 9.90 -1.66 12.53
CA GLY A 37 9.37 -2.77 13.32
C GLY A 37 7.86 -2.85 13.20
N THR A 38 7.28 -3.97 13.64
CA THR A 38 5.84 -4.17 13.52
C THR A 38 5.05 -3.16 14.32
N ASP A 39 5.54 -2.77 15.49
CA ASP A 39 4.83 -1.79 16.31
C ASP A 39 4.81 -0.42 15.63
N GLU A 40 5.94 -0.04 15.03
CA GLU A 40 6.02 1.22 14.32
C GLU A 40 5.13 1.20 13.08
N LEU A 41 5.09 0.08 12.38
CA LEU A 41 4.23 -0.04 11.23
C LEU A 41 2.78 0.18 11.61
N ARG A 42 2.35 -0.44 12.72
CA ARG A 42 0.99 -0.30 13.20
C ARG A 42 0.69 1.14 13.59
N ALA A 43 1.63 1.79 14.26
CA ALA A 43 1.45 3.17 14.72
C ALA A 43 1.36 4.14 13.55
N ARG A 44 2.05 3.84 12.45
CA ARG A 44 2.11 4.75 11.31
C ARG A 44 1.25 4.29 10.14
N ALA A 45 0.32 3.37 10.37
CA ALA A 45 -0.43 2.76 9.27
C ALA A 45 -1.21 3.77 8.44
N ALA A 46 -1.58 4.93 8.99
CA ALA A 46 -2.31 5.95 8.25
C ALA A 46 -1.42 7.08 7.72
N ASP A 47 -0.11 6.99 7.95
CA ASP A 47 0.82 8.02 7.53
C ASP A 47 0.97 7.99 6.00
N PRO A 48 0.67 9.08 5.29
CA PRO A 48 0.78 9.07 3.81
C PRO A 48 2.17 8.68 3.33
N ALA A 49 3.22 9.09 4.04
CA ALA A 49 4.58 8.74 3.62
C ALA A 49 4.80 7.24 3.69
N LEU A 50 4.29 6.59 4.73
CA LEU A 50 4.43 5.15 4.85
C LEU A 50 3.62 4.43 3.78
N LEU A 51 2.40 4.89 3.54
CA LEU A 51 1.55 4.26 2.53
C LEU A 51 2.15 4.40 1.14
N ALA A 52 2.71 5.57 0.84
CA ALA A 52 3.39 5.78 -0.43
C ALA A 52 4.60 4.85 -0.55
N ALA A 53 5.36 4.69 0.53
CA ALA A 53 6.52 3.80 0.51
C ALA A 53 6.11 2.36 0.27
N LEU A 54 4.98 1.94 0.85
CA LEU A 54 4.48 0.59 0.63
C LEU A 54 4.14 0.37 -0.84
N ILE A 55 3.43 1.32 -1.46
CA ILE A 55 3.06 1.15 -2.85
C ILE A 55 4.31 1.17 -3.73
N ARG A 56 5.29 2.02 -3.44
CA ARG A 56 6.55 1.99 -4.17
C ARG A 56 7.23 0.64 -4.06
N PHE A 57 7.19 0.04 -2.88
CA PHE A 57 7.72 -1.30 -2.67
C PHE A 57 7.05 -2.31 -3.61
N LEU A 58 5.72 -2.21 -3.74
CA LEU A 58 5.00 -3.09 -4.65
C LEU A 58 5.37 -2.81 -6.10
N GLU A 59 5.51 -1.54 -6.47
CA GLU A 59 5.87 -1.17 -7.84
C GLU A 59 7.25 -1.70 -8.22
N ALA A 60 8.15 -1.82 -7.25
CA ALA A 60 9.50 -2.30 -7.52
C ALA A 60 9.52 -3.79 -7.85
N HIS A 61 8.43 -4.50 -7.59
CA HIS A 61 8.33 -5.93 -7.90
C HIS A 61 6.95 -6.18 -8.46
N GLU A 62 6.83 -6.12 -9.77
CA GLU A 62 5.54 -6.14 -10.45
C GLU A 62 4.62 -7.28 -10.05
N PRO A 63 5.12 -8.53 -9.88
CA PRO A 63 4.22 -9.59 -9.42
C PRO A 63 3.52 -9.30 -8.11
N ASP A 64 4.20 -8.60 -7.18
CA ASP A 64 3.56 -8.20 -5.92
C ASP A 64 2.48 -7.16 -6.16
N LEU A 65 2.77 -6.18 -7.02
CA LEU A 65 1.79 -5.14 -7.32
C LEU A 65 0.53 -5.75 -7.93
N VAL A 66 0.70 -6.66 -8.88
CA VAL A 66 -0.43 -7.31 -9.54
C VAL A 66 -1.22 -8.15 -8.52
N ALA A 67 -0.52 -8.91 -7.68
CA ALA A 67 -1.19 -9.78 -6.72
C ALA A 67 -2.00 -8.98 -5.71
N VAL A 68 -1.45 -7.87 -5.22
CA VAL A 68 -2.16 -7.04 -4.25
C VAL A 68 -3.36 -6.36 -4.92
N ALA A 69 -3.16 -5.83 -6.13
CA ALA A 69 -4.26 -5.19 -6.86
C ALA A 69 -5.39 -6.18 -7.12
N GLN A 70 -5.06 -7.42 -7.51
CA GLN A 70 -6.07 -8.44 -7.73
C GLN A 70 -6.85 -8.75 -6.46
N ALA A 71 -6.14 -8.88 -5.34
CA ALA A 71 -6.80 -9.17 -4.07
C ALA A 71 -7.72 -8.02 -3.65
N MET A 72 -7.36 -6.79 -4.01
CA MET A 72 -8.18 -5.63 -3.72
C MET A 72 -9.27 -5.39 -4.76
N GLU A 73 -9.23 -6.14 -5.87
CA GLU A 73 -10.16 -5.99 -6.98
C GLU A 73 -10.08 -4.60 -7.59
N VAL A 74 -8.87 -4.10 -7.73
CA VAL A 74 -8.61 -2.83 -8.41
C VAL A 74 -7.53 -3.06 -9.46
N LYS A 75 -7.40 -2.10 -10.37
CA LYS A 75 -6.34 -2.15 -11.36
C LYS A 75 -5.03 -1.68 -10.73
N PRO A 76 -3.89 -2.27 -11.14
CA PRO A 76 -2.60 -1.82 -10.61
C PRO A 76 -2.37 -0.32 -10.79
N GLU A 77 -2.87 0.24 -11.89
CA GLU A 77 -2.72 1.68 -12.16
C GLU A 77 -3.37 2.53 -11.08
N MET A 78 -4.42 2.03 -10.46
CA MET A 78 -5.06 2.78 -9.37
C MET A 78 -4.16 2.90 -8.16
N LEU A 79 -3.35 1.88 -7.90
CA LEU A 79 -2.39 1.94 -6.80
C LEU A 79 -1.28 2.93 -7.11
N VAL A 80 -0.81 2.96 -8.35
CA VAL A 80 0.21 3.91 -8.76
C VAL A 80 -0.31 5.34 -8.60
N LYS A 81 -1.54 5.57 -9.03
CA LYS A 81 -2.14 6.90 -8.90
C LYS A 81 -2.29 7.29 -7.44
N ALA A 82 -2.70 6.34 -6.60
CA ALA A 82 -2.84 6.60 -5.17
C ALA A 82 -1.50 6.99 -4.57
N ARG A 83 -0.43 6.31 -4.96
CA ARG A 83 0.90 6.64 -4.46
C ARG A 83 1.28 8.07 -4.83
N GLN A 84 1.00 8.47 -6.06
CA GLN A 84 1.32 9.83 -6.50
C GLN A 84 0.57 10.87 -5.66
N GLU A 85 -0.70 10.60 -5.38
CA GLU A 85 -1.49 11.52 -4.57
C GLU A 85 -1.02 11.54 -3.12
N LEU A 86 -0.63 10.38 -2.59
CA LEU A 86 -0.12 10.32 -1.23
C LEU A 86 1.17 11.12 -1.09
N GLU A 87 2.01 11.08 -2.13
CA GLU A 87 3.26 11.84 -2.10
C GLU A 87 3.01 13.33 -2.11
N GLU A 88 1.92 13.76 -2.69
CA GLU A 88 1.57 15.18 -2.67
C GLU A 88 1.13 15.64 -1.30
N GLU A 89 0.70 14.71 -0.44
CA GLU A 89 0.30 15.05 0.91
C GLU A 89 1.46 15.14 1.89
N GLU A 90 2.64 14.66 1.49
CA GLU A 90 3.78 14.62 2.40
C GLU A 90 4.41 15.99 2.70
#